data_6edfb2ba1db3781ea8ef89c25c24ff84
#
_entry.id   6edfb2ba1db3781ea8ef89c25c24ff84
#
_cell.length_a   1.000
_cell.length_b   1.000
_cell.length_c   1.000
_cell.angle_alpha   90.00
_cell.angle_beta   90.00
_cell.angle_gamma   90.00
#
_symmetry.space_group_name_H-M   'P 1'
#
loop_
_entity.id
_entity.type
_entity.pdbx_description
1 polymer ?
#
loop_
_entity_poly.entity_id
_entity_poly.type
_entity_poly.pdbx_seq_one_letter_code
_entity_poly.pdbx_strand_id
1 'polypeptide(L)'
;MRPTIYYRWWWLMRGDDVTYLQQQLAAKGHNPGTIDGIFGPKTRDAVLAFQRAVGIGVDGIVGPETWGAIEAKVQDPGEGLNYIKFTRGRTEYYLLKAEKNKIKVDILGEPRKLQKLSSMAKGYRAAISGMFFYNTAPIGTLLRDGWTWTTEHPNYWTVDLDNWKLYEKGFSAITLLREGVKNCISGQPKLLPSTHRPDSASLEGRGPRCALGWNAGKIFALVADGRSSASAGATFPEMAQVLRELGATYALGLDGGGTAQMIYNGRTVNNPSDGRERPMPMGLGFKMK
;
A
#
# COMPACT_ATOMS: atom_id res chain seq x y z
N MET A 1 25.75 11.13 1.06
CA MET A 1 24.41 11.52 1.62
C MET A 1 24.06 12.89 1.03
N ARG A 2 22.87 13.05 0.42
CA ARG A 2 22.48 14.34 -0.16
C ARG A 2 22.12 15.33 0.94
N PRO A 3 22.35 16.64 0.73
CA PRO A 3 22.02 17.67 1.70
C PRO A 3 20.50 17.81 1.88
N THR A 4 20.07 18.31 3.04
CA THR A 4 18.69 18.76 3.24
C THR A 4 18.49 20.09 2.54
N ILE A 5 17.50 20.16 1.63
CA ILE A 5 17.17 21.35 0.86
C ILE A 5 15.79 21.86 1.30
N TYR A 6 15.68 23.18 1.55
CA TYR A 6 14.45 23.83 1.98
C TYR A 6 14.35 25.28 1.50
N TYR A 7 13.15 25.81 1.46
CA TYR A 7 12.87 27.17 1.02
C TYR A 7 13.08 28.15 2.18
N ARG A 8 13.86 29.22 1.89
CA ARG A 8 13.93 30.42 2.73
C ARG A 8 13.71 31.65 1.85
N TRP A 9 12.73 32.47 2.18
CA TRP A 9 12.37 33.62 1.35
C TRP A 9 13.47 34.69 1.25
N TRP A 10 14.41 34.73 2.21
CA TRP A 10 15.53 35.68 2.23
C TRP A 10 16.85 35.09 1.71
N TRP A 11 16.93 33.76 1.52
CA TRP A 11 18.10 33.10 0.96
C TRP A 11 17.71 31.78 0.31
N LEU A 12 17.76 31.78 -1.02
CA LEU A 12 17.42 30.60 -1.79
C LEU A 12 18.62 29.66 -1.88
N MET A 13 18.43 28.39 -1.53
CA MET A 13 19.43 27.37 -1.72
C MET A 13 19.69 27.15 -3.22
N ARG A 14 20.95 26.91 -3.57
CA ARG A 14 21.42 26.80 -4.96
C ARG A 14 22.42 25.68 -5.10
N GLY A 15 22.59 25.14 -6.33
CA GLY A 15 23.62 24.18 -6.69
C GLY A 15 23.10 22.94 -7.40
N ASP A 16 24.01 22.01 -7.64
CA ASP A 16 23.75 20.81 -8.44
C ASP A 16 22.69 19.89 -7.84
N ASP A 17 22.61 19.78 -6.51
CA ASP A 17 21.56 19.01 -5.85
C ASP A 17 20.16 19.62 -6.09
N VAL A 18 20.05 20.95 -6.19
CA VAL A 18 18.79 21.62 -6.55
C VAL A 18 18.46 21.40 -8.03
N THR A 19 19.46 21.49 -8.91
CA THR A 19 19.28 21.18 -10.34
C THR A 19 18.80 19.75 -10.52
N TYR A 20 19.44 18.80 -9.86
CA TYR A 20 19.03 17.38 -9.88
C TYR A 20 17.62 17.19 -9.35
N LEU A 21 17.29 17.82 -8.22
CA LEU A 21 15.94 17.79 -7.65
C LEU A 21 14.89 18.27 -8.66
N GLN A 22 15.12 19.43 -9.28
CA GLN A 22 14.21 20.00 -10.29
C GLN A 22 14.02 19.05 -11.48
N GLN A 23 15.10 18.44 -11.98
CA GLN A 23 15.05 17.44 -13.05
C GLN A 23 14.20 16.22 -12.64
N GLN A 24 14.40 15.70 -11.43
CA GLN A 24 13.64 14.54 -10.94
C GLN A 24 12.15 14.87 -10.72
N LEU A 25 11.85 16.05 -10.17
CA LEU A 25 10.47 16.50 -10.01
C LEU A 25 9.76 16.62 -11.38
N ALA A 26 10.41 17.24 -12.36
CA ALA A 26 9.88 17.37 -13.72
C ALA A 26 9.67 16.00 -14.37
N ALA A 27 10.63 15.08 -14.26
CA ALA A 27 10.54 13.72 -14.78
C ALA A 27 9.40 12.91 -14.15
N LYS A 28 9.04 13.23 -12.89
CA LYS A 28 7.93 12.61 -12.15
C LYS A 28 6.58 13.36 -12.32
N GLY A 29 6.52 14.35 -13.25
CA GLY A 29 5.29 15.07 -13.59
C GLY A 29 4.95 16.24 -12.64
N HIS A 30 5.89 16.64 -11.78
CA HIS A 30 5.73 17.79 -10.88
C HIS A 30 6.54 18.97 -11.41
N ASN A 31 5.87 20.03 -11.87
CA ASN A 31 6.52 21.17 -12.52
C ASN A 31 7.27 22.07 -11.51
N PRO A 32 8.63 22.03 -11.45
CA PRO A 32 9.41 22.86 -10.52
C PRO A 32 9.66 24.28 -11.03
N GLY A 33 9.12 24.66 -12.18
CA GLY A 33 9.51 25.85 -12.93
C GLY A 33 10.75 25.61 -13.79
N THR A 34 11.55 26.65 -13.96
CA THR A 34 12.84 26.56 -14.68
C THR A 34 13.80 25.66 -13.90
N ILE A 35 14.54 24.81 -14.63
CA ILE A 35 15.61 23.98 -14.06
C ILE A 35 16.87 24.84 -14.03
N ASP A 36 17.00 25.67 -13.00
CA ASP A 36 18.03 26.71 -12.86
C ASP A 36 18.96 26.50 -11.65
N GLY A 37 18.74 25.38 -10.92
CA GLY A 37 19.48 25.09 -9.72
C GLY A 37 19.15 25.99 -8.54
N ILE A 38 18.02 26.71 -8.55
CA ILE A 38 17.59 27.61 -7.49
C ILE A 38 16.31 27.05 -6.84
N PHE A 39 16.34 26.80 -5.54
CA PHE A 39 15.16 26.34 -4.80
C PHE A 39 14.18 27.50 -4.51
N GLY A 40 13.44 27.90 -5.53
CA GLY A 40 12.44 28.96 -5.48
C GLY A 40 11.05 28.48 -5.06
N PRO A 41 10.05 29.39 -5.03
CA PRO A 41 8.67 29.04 -4.68
C PRO A 41 8.07 27.94 -5.55
N LYS A 42 8.28 27.97 -6.86
CA LYS A 42 7.77 26.93 -7.80
C LYS A 42 8.40 25.57 -7.51
N THR A 43 9.70 25.51 -7.20
CA THR A 43 10.36 24.28 -6.83
C THR A 43 9.81 23.72 -5.50
N ARG A 44 9.58 24.60 -4.51
CA ARG A 44 8.93 24.22 -3.25
C ARG A 44 7.52 23.66 -3.46
N ASP A 45 6.71 24.32 -4.28
CA ASP A 45 5.34 23.87 -4.58
C ASP A 45 5.35 22.52 -5.28
N ALA A 46 6.30 22.29 -6.19
CA ALA A 46 6.52 20.99 -6.81
C ALA A 46 6.94 19.91 -5.80
N VAL A 47 7.79 20.24 -4.82
CA VAL A 47 8.14 19.33 -3.71
C VAL A 47 6.92 18.99 -2.88
N LEU A 48 6.12 19.96 -2.49
CA LEU A 48 4.87 19.74 -1.75
C LEU A 48 3.89 18.85 -2.53
N ALA A 49 3.76 19.08 -3.84
CA ALA A 49 2.92 18.27 -4.72
C ALA A 49 3.46 16.83 -4.85
N PHE A 50 4.79 16.69 -4.99
CA PHE A 50 5.45 15.39 -5.03
C PHE A 50 5.27 14.63 -3.71
N GLN A 51 5.54 15.27 -2.57
CA GLN A 51 5.38 14.67 -1.24
C GLN A 51 3.95 14.14 -1.03
N ARG A 52 2.92 14.92 -1.42
CA ARG A 52 1.51 14.45 -1.41
C ARG A 52 1.30 13.25 -2.33
N ALA A 53 1.88 13.29 -3.54
CA ALA A 53 1.67 12.23 -4.53
C ALA A 53 2.29 10.88 -4.12
N VAL A 54 3.39 10.92 -3.35
CA VAL A 54 4.09 9.71 -2.88
C VAL A 54 3.74 9.35 -1.43
N GLY A 55 2.97 10.19 -0.70
CA GLY A 55 2.45 9.89 0.64
C GLY A 55 3.50 9.98 1.75
N ILE A 56 4.46 10.89 1.64
CA ILE A 56 5.44 11.21 2.69
C ILE A 56 5.05 12.50 3.43
N GLY A 57 5.83 12.88 4.45
CA GLY A 57 5.62 14.15 5.17
C GLY A 57 5.56 15.34 4.21
N VAL A 58 4.45 16.11 4.25
CA VAL A 58 4.21 17.24 3.33
C VAL A 58 4.66 18.53 4.01
N ASP A 59 5.96 18.82 3.98
CA ASP A 59 6.57 19.97 4.65
C ASP A 59 7.33 20.91 3.69
N GLY A 60 7.49 20.50 2.42
CA GLY A 60 8.27 21.22 1.43
C GLY A 60 9.78 21.18 1.67
N ILE A 61 10.24 20.29 2.55
CA ILE A 61 11.66 20.05 2.86
C ILE A 61 12.13 18.80 2.13
N VAL A 62 13.26 18.90 1.45
CA VAL A 62 13.90 17.76 0.78
C VAL A 62 14.97 17.17 1.70
N GLY A 63 14.51 16.46 2.73
CA GLY A 63 15.32 15.68 3.65
C GLY A 63 15.56 14.24 3.17
N PRO A 64 16.14 13.37 4.03
CA PRO A 64 16.42 11.97 3.68
C PRO A 64 15.18 11.20 3.18
N GLU A 65 14.00 11.45 3.76
CA GLU A 65 12.74 10.84 3.34
C GLU A 65 12.35 11.26 1.92
N THR A 66 12.39 12.56 1.64
CA THR A 66 12.07 13.10 0.31
C THR A 66 13.07 12.67 -0.74
N TRP A 67 14.38 12.69 -0.42
CA TRP A 67 15.41 12.18 -1.31
C TRP A 67 15.22 10.69 -1.61
N GLY A 68 14.96 9.88 -0.58
CA GLY A 68 14.66 8.46 -0.75
C GLY A 68 13.50 8.22 -1.72
N ALA A 69 12.42 8.98 -1.60
CA ALA A 69 11.27 8.89 -2.50
C ALA A 69 11.58 9.41 -3.92
N ILE A 70 12.42 10.45 -4.07
CA ILE A 70 12.86 10.98 -5.37
C ILE A 70 13.76 9.99 -6.09
N GLU A 71 14.69 9.38 -5.38
CA GLU A 71 15.66 8.41 -5.90
C GLU A 71 15.09 7.00 -6.02
N ALA A 72 13.94 6.72 -5.38
CA ALA A 72 13.23 5.48 -5.58
C ALA A 72 12.98 5.28 -7.07
N LYS A 73 13.55 4.22 -7.63
CA LYS A 73 13.28 3.84 -9.02
C LYS A 73 11.79 3.46 -9.10
N VAL A 74 10.99 4.37 -9.65
CA VAL A 74 9.64 4.02 -10.11
C VAL A 74 9.86 3.03 -11.25
N GLN A 75 9.77 1.75 -10.95
CA GLN A 75 9.86 0.74 -11.99
C GLN A 75 8.54 0.76 -12.76
N ASP A 76 8.64 1.24 -13.99
CA ASP A 76 7.64 1.20 -15.04
C ASP A 76 6.41 2.13 -14.90
N PRO A 77 6.50 3.40 -15.39
CA PRO A 77 5.37 4.33 -15.39
C PRO A 77 4.32 4.07 -16.51
N GLY A 78 4.50 3.01 -17.32
CA GLY A 78 3.68 2.81 -18.53
C GLY A 78 2.44 1.94 -18.39
N GLU A 79 2.40 1.01 -17.43
CA GLU A 79 1.41 -0.09 -17.42
C GLU A 79 0.29 0.04 -16.37
N GLY A 80 0.17 1.16 -15.67
CA GLY A 80 -0.92 1.34 -14.68
C GLY A 80 -0.72 0.64 -13.34
N LEU A 81 0.45 0.03 -13.08
CA LEU A 81 0.86 -0.54 -11.80
C LEU A 81 2.27 -0.08 -11.43
N ASN A 82 2.39 0.72 -10.39
CA ASN A 82 3.64 1.27 -9.90
C ASN A 82 4.02 0.71 -8.54
N TYR A 83 5.28 0.35 -8.36
CA TYR A 83 5.87 -0.03 -7.07
C TYR A 83 6.75 1.11 -6.55
N ILE A 84 6.57 1.45 -5.27
CA ILE A 84 7.30 2.52 -4.58
C ILE A 84 7.74 2.00 -3.21
N LYS A 85 9.02 2.15 -2.88
CA LYS A 85 9.54 1.96 -1.52
C LYS A 85 9.86 3.33 -0.92
N PHE A 86 9.42 3.59 0.31
CA PHE A 86 9.72 4.81 1.04
C PHE A 86 9.82 4.54 2.54
N THR A 87 10.44 5.47 3.26
CA THR A 87 10.58 5.42 4.72
C THR A 87 9.83 6.60 5.33
N ARG A 88 9.06 6.36 6.39
CA ARG A 88 8.42 7.40 7.19
C ARG A 88 8.74 7.17 8.66
N GLY A 89 9.43 8.13 9.27
CA GLY A 89 10.00 7.97 10.60
C GLY A 89 10.98 6.80 10.63
N ARG A 90 10.69 5.79 11.44
CA ARG A 90 11.50 4.56 11.58
C ARG A 90 10.86 3.35 10.90
N THR A 91 9.96 3.56 9.93
CA THR A 91 9.22 2.46 9.27
C THR A 91 9.43 2.49 7.77
N GLU A 92 9.81 1.36 7.21
CA GLU A 92 9.87 1.13 5.78
C GLU A 92 8.49 0.71 5.26
N TYR A 93 8.05 1.39 4.19
CA TYR A 93 6.78 1.12 3.51
C TYR A 93 7.02 0.69 2.06
N TYR A 94 6.18 -0.21 1.61
CA TYR A 94 6.16 -0.74 0.25
C TYR A 94 4.75 -0.55 -0.30
N LEU A 95 4.63 0.18 -1.37
CA LEU A 95 3.38 0.59 -1.98
C LEU A 95 3.27 0.06 -3.40
N LEU A 96 2.15 -0.60 -3.71
CA LEU A 96 1.67 -0.77 -5.07
C LEU A 96 0.55 0.24 -5.32
N LYS A 97 0.70 1.06 -6.35
CA LYS A 97 -0.33 2.00 -6.82
C LYS A 97 -0.80 1.55 -8.19
N ALA A 98 -2.06 1.17 -8.29
CA ALA A 98 -2.65 0.58 -9.48
C ALA A 98 -3.82 1.41 -10.00
N GLU A 99 -3.97 1.50 -11.33
CA GLU A 99 -5.13 2.09 -11.99
C GLU A 99 -6.22 1.02 -12.18
N LYS A 100 -7.42 1.23 -11.62
CA LYS A 100 -8.52 0.26 -11.65
C LYS A 100 -8.95 -0.15 -13.06
N ASN A 101 -8.85 0.75 -14.03
CA ASN A 101 -9.22 0.48 -15.42
C ASN A 101 -8.19 -0.39 -16.15
N LYS A 102 -6.94 -0.45 -15.67
CA LYS A 102 -5.84 -1.21 -16.29
C LYS A 102 -5.49 -2.49 -15.54
N ILE A 103 -5.79 -2.57 -14.24
CA ILE A 103 -5.37 -3.68 -13.38
C ILE A 103 -6.57 -4.48 -12.91
N LYS A 104 -6.47 -5.81 -13.02
CA LYS A 104 -7.34 -6.77 -12.35
C LYS A 104 -6.70 -7.23 -11.07
N VAL A 105 -7.49 -7.34 -10.00
CA VAL A 105 -7.08 -7.94 -8.73
C VAL A 105 -7.78 -9.26 -8.58
N ASP A 106 -7.01 -10.34 -8.47
CA ASP A 106 -7.51 -11.68 -8.28
C ASP A 106 -7.17 -12.20 -6.87
N ILE A 107 -8.01 -13.08 -6.36
CA ILE A 107 -7.77 -13.81 -5.13
C ILE A 107 -6.89 -15.02 -5.46
N LEU A 108 -5.72 -15.10 -4.83
CA LEU A 108 -4.74 -16.16 -5.03
C LEU A 108 -4.83 -17.21 -3.93
N GLY A 109 -4.32 -18.40 -4.23
CA GLY A 109 -4.21 -19.50 -3.27
C GLY A 109 -5.39 -20.45 -3.31
N GLU A 110 -5.43 -21.33 -2.33
CA GLU A 110 -6.47 -22.34 -2.13
C GLU A 110 -6.85 -22.35 -0.65
N PRO A 111 -8.15 -22.38 -0.29
CA PRO A 111 -8.54 -22.48 1.11
C PRO A 111 -7.98 -23.76 1.73
N ARG A 112 -7.60 -23.62 3.00
CA ARG A 112 -7.05 -24.74 3.80
C ARG A 112 -5.68 -25.28 3.33
N LYS A 113 -5.00 -24.59 2.40
CA LYS A 113 -3.66 -24.94 1.93
C LYS A 113 -2.72 -23.75 2.12
N LEU A 114 -1.69 -23.92 2.94
CA LEU A 114 -0.67 -22.90 3.15
C LEU A 114 0.35 -22.93 2.00
N GLN A 115 0.53 -21.78 1.35
CA GLN A 115 1.45 -21.59 0.23
C GLN A 115 2.25 -20.32 0.41
N LYS A 116 3.48 -20.26 -0.12
CA LYS A 116 4.24 -19.03 -0.20
C LYS A 116 3.57 -18.06 -1.16
N LEU A 117 3.53 -16.78 -0.82
CA LEU A 117 2.96 -15.74 -1.69
C LEU A 117 3.67 -15.71 -3.06
N SER A 118 5.00 -15.87 -3.09
CA SER A 118 5.78 -15.96 -4.33
C SER A 118 5.36 -17.11 -5.24
N SER A 119 4.93 -18.25 -4.65
CA SER A 119 4.44 -19.40 -5.42
C SER A 119 3.05 -19.15 -6.00
N MET A 120 2.16 -18.51 -5.23
CA MET A 120 0.81 -18.14 -5.66
C MET A 120 0.82 -17.03 -6.73
N ALA A 121 1.81 -16.13 -6.65
CA ALA A 121 1.93 -14.96 -7.53
C ALA A 121 2.54 -15.25 -8.91
N LYS A 122 2.78 -16.52 -9.27
CA LYS A 122 3.27 -16.86 -10.60
C LYS A 122 2.30 -16.40 -11.69
N GLY A 123 2.80 -15.63 -12.65
CA GLY A 123 2.00 -15.02 -13.71
C GLY A 123 1.31 -13.70 -13.34
N TYR A 124 1.53 -13.21 -12.11
CA TYR A 124 1.08 -11.87 -11.69
C TYR A 124 2.25 -10.89 -11.65
N ARG A 125 1.98 -9.64 -11.97
CA ARG A 125 2.97 -8.55 -11.89
C ARG A 125 3.35 -8.25 -10.45
N ALA A 126 2.36 -8.30 -9.55
CA ALA A 126 2.55 -8.10 -8.13
C ALA A 126 1.56 -8.93 -7.31
N ALA A 127 1.86 -9.11 -6.03
CA ALA A 127 0.94 -9.68 -5.05
C ALA A 127 1.21 -9.14 -3.65
N ILE A 128 0.18 -9.16 -2.81
CA ILE A 128 0.28 -8.87 -1.37
C ILE A 128 -0.41 -9.95 -0.55
N SER A 129 -0.11 -9.99 0.74
CA SER A 129 -0.85 -10.79 1.71
C SER A 129 -2.33 -10.49 1.68
N GLY A 130 -3.14 -11.49 1.96
CA GLY A 130 -4.59 -11.38 1.94
C GLY A 130 -5.22 -11.25 3.31
N MET A 131 -6.29 -12.04 3.53
CA MET A 131 -7.09 -12.02 4.75
C MET A 131 -6.34 -12.62 5.94
N PHE A 132 -6.76 -12.24 7.14
CA PHE A 132 -6.41 -12.96 8.36
C PHE A 132 -6.85 -14.41 8.26
N PHE A 133 -6.12 -15.29 8.91
CA PHE A 133 -6.46 -16.72 8.94
C PHE A 133 -6.10 -17.35 10.30
N TYR A 134 -6.77 -18.46 10.59
CA TYR A 134 -6.44 -19.31 11.73
C TYR A 134 -6.15 -20.72 11.23
N ASN A 135 -5.00 -21.26 11.64
CA ASN A 135 -4.46 -22.51 11.06
C ASN A 135 -4.30 -22.39 9.53
N THR A 136 -5.27 -22.90 8.78
CA THR A 136 -5.26 -22.88 7.30
C THR A 136 -6.50 -22.19 6.72
N ALA A 137 -7.43 -21.75 7.56
CA ALA A 137 -8.71 -21.20 7.13
C ALA A 137 -8.68 -19.65 7.18
N PRO A 138 -8.98 -18.95 6.08
CA PRO A 138 -9.23 -17.50 6.12
C PRO A 138 -10.40 -17.16 7.05
N ILE A 139 -10.31 -16.00 7.73
CA ILE A 139 -11.31 -15.52 8.68
C ILE A 139 -12.13 -14.40 8.01
N GLY A 140 -13.45 -14.54 8.03
CA GLY A 140 -14.38 -13.60 7.40
C GLY A 140 -14.85 -14.08 6.05
N THR A 141 -15.70 -13.29 5.38
CA THR A 141 -16.31 -13.67 4.11
C THR A 141 -15.30 -13.65 2.97
N LEU A 142 -15.19 -14.77 2.30
CA LEU A 142 -14.39 -14.96 1.09
C LEU A 142 -15.25 -15.58 0.00
N LEU A 143 -15.48 -14.80 -1.07
CA LEU A 143 -16.08 -15.29 -2.31
C LEU A 143 -15.02 -15.23 -3.42
N ARG A 144 -14.94 -16.28 -4.22
CA ARG A 144 -14.12 -16.32 -5.43
C ARG A 144 -14.89 -16.92 -6.58
N ASP A 145 -15.03 -16.17 -7.66
CA ASP A 145 -15.74 -16.56 -8.88
C ASP A 145 -17.20 -17.02 -8.58
N GLY A 146 -17.85 -16.39 -7.60
CA GLY A 146 -19.20 -16.72 -7.15
C GLY A 146 -19.31 -17.93 -6.21
N TRP A 147 -18.20 -18.53 -5.82
CA TRP A 147 -18.17 -19.64 -4.86
C TRP A 147 -17.83 -19.14 -3.45
N THR A 148 -18.55 -19.64 -2.45
CA THR A 148 -18.29 -19.37 -1.03
C THR A 148 -17.14 -20.24 -0.55
N TRP A 149 -16.08 -19.60 -0.06
CA TRP A 149 -14.92 -20.29 0.50
C TRP A 149 -14.92 -20.25 2.02
N THR A 150 -15.37 -19.15 2.59
CA THR A 150 -15.60 -18.98 4.04
C THR A 150 -16.85 -18.12 4.26
N THR A 151 -17.41 -18.21 5.49
CA THR A 151 -18.56 -17.45 5.90
C THR A 151 -18.18 -16.19 6.66
N GLU A 152 -19.19 -15.39 6.99
CA GLU A 152 -19.03 -14.12 7.69
C GLU A 152 -18.30 -14.25 9.04
N HIS A 153 -17.66 -13.15 9.42
CA HIS A 153 -17.20 -12.90 10.77
C HIS A 153 -17.83 -11.59 11.27
N PRO A 154 -18.41 -11.55 12.48
CA PRO A 154 -19.25 -10.41 12.92
C PRO A 154 -18.47 -9.09 13.01
N ASN A 155 -17.15 -9.14 13.10
CA ASN A 155 -16.31 -7.97 13.30
C ASN A 155 -15.52 -7.56 12.07
N TYR A 156 -15.67 -8.25 10.92
CA TYR A 156 -14.89 -7.98 9.72
C TYR A 156 -15.73 -7.23 8.68
N TRP A 157 -15.11 -6.24 8.05
CA TRP A 157 -15.61 -5.55 6.86
C TRP A 157 -15.27 -6.34 5.63
N THR A 158 -16.08 -6.22 4.60
CA THR A 158 -15.89 -6.96 3.34
C THR A 158 -15.78 -5.97 2.18
N VAL A 159 -14.80 -6.18 1.30
CA VAL A 159 -14.65 -5.43 0.06
C VAL A 159 -14.97 -6.32 -1.14
N ASP A 160 -15.86 -5.87 -1.98
CA ASP A 160 -16.10 -6.41 -3.33
C ASP A 160 -14.95 -5.95 -4.24
N LEU A 161 -14.17 -6.89 -4.75
CA LEU A 161 -13.01 -6.61 -5.58
C LEU A 161 -13.35 -6.30 -7.05
N ASP A 162 -14.55 -6.65 -7.49
CA ASP A 162 -15.04 -6.36 -8.85
C ASP A 162 -15.54 -4.92 -8.95
N ASN A 163 -16.33 -4.46 -7.96
CA ASN A 163 -16.95 -3.14 -7.94
C ASN A 163 -16.31 -2.15 -6.96
N TRP A 164 -15.40 -2.61 -6.10
CA TRP A 164 -14.70 -1.81 -5.09
C TRP A 164 -15.67 -1.16 -4.08
N LYS A 165 -16.76 -1.87 -3.76
CA LYS A 165 -17.74 -1.48 -2.74
C LYS A 165 -17.30 -2.07 -1.39
N LEU A 166 -17.32 -1.23 -0.36
CA LEU A 166 -17.10 -1.64 1.03
C LEU A 166 -18.44 -1.97 1.68
N TYR A 167 -18.54 -3.16 2.25
CA TYR A 167 -19.67 -3.61 3.05
C TYR A 167 -19.31 -3.53 4.53
N GLU A 168 -20.30 -3.16 5.35
CA GLU A 168 -20.15 -3.09 6.80
C GLU A 168 -19.92 -4.50 7.40
N LYS A 169 -19.69 -4.56 8.70
CA LYS A 169 -19.43 -5.81 9.43
C LYS A 169 -20.57 -6.82 9.29
N GLY A 170 -20.20 -8.10 9.28
CA GLY A 170 -21.15 -9.21 9.39
C GLY A 170 -21.99 -9.49 8.15
N PHE A 171 -21.60 -9.00 6.97
CA PHE A 171 -22.28 -9.38 5.72
C PHE A 171 -21.98 -10.84 5.37
N SER A 172 -23.04 -11.64 5.27
CA SER A 172 -22.93 -13.06 4.92
C SER A 172 -22.59 -13.26 3.44
N ALA A 173 -21.91 -14.37 3.14
CA ALA A 173 -21.62 -14.77 1.77
C ALA A 173 -22.91 -14.88 0.92
N ILE A 174 -23.98 -15.42 1.50
CA ILE A 174 -25.28 -15.58 0.80
C ILE A 174 -25.88 -14.21 0.45
N THR A 175 -25.83 -13.25 1.37
CA THR A 175 -26.32 -11.89 1.10
C THR A 175 -25.52 -11.23 -0.03
N LEU A 176 -24.20 -11.33 0.00
CA LEU A 176 -23.32 -10.77 -1.02
C LEU A 176 -23.56 -11.42 -2.40
N LEU A 177 -23.72 -12.74 -2.45
CA LEU A 177 -24.06 -13.44 -3.70
C LEU A 177 -25.40 -12.98 -4.28
N ARG A 178 -26.43 -12.75 -3.45
CA ARG A 178 -27.72 -12.20 -3.89
C ARG A 178 -27.60 -10.77 -4.44
N GLU A 179 -26.64 -9.98 -3.95
CA GLU A 179 -26.30 -8.67 -4.49
C GLU A 179 -25.42 -8.75 -5.76
N GLY A 180 -25.07 -9.95 -6.23
CA GLY A 180 -24.28 -10.17 -7.44
C GLY A 180 -22.78 -10.09 -7.24
N VAL A 181 -22.29 -10.04 -6.00
CA VAL A 181 -20.85 -10.06 -5.69
C VAL A 181 -20.26 -11.42 -6.01
N LYS A 182 -19.20 -11.45 -6.81
CA LYS A 182 -18.52 -12.70 -7.19
C LYS A 182 -17.15 -12.87 -6.52
N ASN A 183 -16.46 -11.76 -6.30
CA ASN A 183 -15.11 -11.77 -5.70
C ASN A 183 -15.05 -10.78 -4.56
N CYS A 184 -14.91 -11.26 -3.32
CA CYS A 184 -14.76 -10.39 -2.16
C CYS A 184 -13.83 -11.01 -1.14
N ILE A 185 -13.24 -10.15 -0.33
CA ILE A 185 -12.45 -10.53 0.84
C ILE A 185 -12.88 -9.71 2.05
N SER A 186 -12.70 -10.28 3.23
CA SER A 186 -12.87 -9.56 4.48
C SER A 186 -11.52 -9.16 5.10
N GLY A 187 -11.58 -8.14 5.95
CA GLY A 187 -10.42 -7.67 6.70
C GLY A 187 -10.82 -6.82 7.89
N GLN A 188 -9.82 -6.45 8.68
CA GLN A 188 -9.97 -5.56 9.83
C GLN A 188 -8.64 -4.85 10.18
N PRO A 189 -8.71 -3.71 10.87
CA PRO A 189 -9.87 -2.84 11.02
C PRO A 189 -10.21 -2.09 9.72
N LYS A 190 -11.40 -1.51 9.65
CA LYS A 190 -11.67 -0.46 8.65
C LYS A 190 -10.76 0.73 8.96
N LEU A 191 -10.00 1.17 7.97
CA LEU A 191 -9.03 2.25 8.11
C LEU A 191 -9.57 3.58 7.61
N LEU A 192 -10.37 3.56 6.53
CA LEU A 192 -10.97 4.75 5.92
C LEU A 192 -12.41 4.47 5.53
N PRO A 193 -13.29 5.48 5.55
CA PRO A 193 -13.04 6.91 5.87
C PRO A 193 -12.73 7.19 7.35
N SER A 194 -13.16 6.34 8.27
CA SER A 194 -12.88 6.44 9.71
C SER A 194 -12.10 5.21 10.18
N THR A 195 -11.02 5.43 10.93
CA THR A 195 -10.19 4.35 11.47
C THR A 195 -10.88 3.74 12.70
N HIS A 196 -11.16 2.45 12.63
CA HIS A 196 -11.69 1.66 13.74
C HIS A 196 -10.57 0.97 14.50
N ARG A 197 -10.81 0.63 15.75
CA ARG A 197 -9.89 -0.22 16.51
C ARG A 197 -9.96 -1.65 15.97
N PRO A 198 -8.83 -2.37 15.94
CA PRO A 198 -8.84 -3.80 15.65
C PRO A 198 -9.53 -4.58 16.76
N ASP A 199 -10.05 -5.77 16.45
CA ASP A 199 -10.76 -6.62 17.43
C ASP A 199 -9.84 -7.29 18.43
N SER A 200 -8.54 -7.27 18.20
CA SER A 200 -7.54 -7.90 19.07
C SER A 200 -6.51 -6.89 19.53
N ALA A 201 -6.24 -6.86 20.84
CA ALA A 201 -5.19 -6.04 21.43
C ALA A 201 -3.81 -6.30 20.81
N SER A 202 -3.54 -7.52 20.33
CA SER A 202 -2.30 -7.85 19.62
C SER A 202 -2.11 -7.08 18.30
N LEU A 203 -3.18 -6.54 17.74
CA LEU A 203 -3.19 -5.74 16.53
C LEU A 203 -3.12 -4.23 16.79
N GLU A 204 -3.29 -3.77 18.02
CA GLU A 204 -3.26 -2.34 18.37
C GLU A 204 -1.85 -1.75 18.32
N GLY A 205 -0.85 -2.53 18.65
CA GLY A 205 0.55 -2.11 18.71
C GLY A 205 1.19 -1.91 17.34
N ARG A 206 2.43 -1.44 17.37
CA ARG A 206 3.30 -1.29 16.21
C ARG A 206 3.81 -2.65 15.73
N GLY A 207 3.79 -2.88 14.43
CA GLY A 207 4.32 -4.12 13.84
C GLY A 207 4.26 -4.12 12.32
N PRO A 208 4.66 -5.22 11.67
CA PRO A 208 4.45 -5.38 10.25
C PRO A 208 2.96 -5.37 9.94
N ARG A 209 2.55 -4.61 8.91
CA ARG A 209 1.15 -4.41 8.54
C ARG A 209 0.95 -4.52 7.04
N CYS A 210 -0.23 -4.97 6.66
CA CYS A 210 -0.69 -4.94 5.28
C CYS A 210 -2.06 -4.28 5.23
N ALA A 211 -2.31 -3.49 4.19
CA ALA A 211 -3.58 -2.80 3.98
C ALA A 211 -3.89 -2.63 2.51
N LEU A 212 -5.17 -2.63 2.19
CA LEU A 212 -5.72 -2.34 0.88
C LEU A 212 -6.53 -1.05 0.96
N GLY A 213 -6.13 -0.03 0.18
CA GLY A 213 -6.87 1.22 0.03
C GLY A 213 -7.32 1.42 -1.40
N TRP A 214 -8.37 2.23 -1.61
CA TRP A 214 -8.86 2.58 -2.94
C TRP A 214 -9.64 3.89 -2.97
N ASN A 215 -9.78 4.42 -4.17
CA ASN A 215 -10.69 5.51 -4.52
C ASN A 215 -11.41 5.18 -5.83
N ALA A 216 -12.06 6.14 -6.46
CA ALA A 216 -12.79 5.91 -7.72
C ALA A 216 -11.89 5.32 -8.84
N GLY A 217 -10.65 5.78 -8.99
CA GLY A 217 -9.77 5.40 -10.10
C GLY A 217 -8.57 4.53 -9.74
N LYS A 218 -8.22 4.42 -8.44
CA LYS A 218 -6.95 3.81 -8.03
C LYS A 218 -7.11 2.80 -6.91
N ILE A 219 -6.16 1.88 -6.86
CA ILE A 219 -5.96 0.90 -5.80
C ILE A 219 -4.59 1.15 -5.19
N PHE A 220 -4.50 1.02 -3.88
CA PHE A 220 -3.28 1.18 -3.09
C PHE A 220 -3.09 -0.07 -2.23
N ALA A 221 -2.09 -0.89 -2.51
CA ALA A 221 -1.71 -1.98 -1.63
C ALA A 221 -0.47 -1.56 -0.86
N LEU A 222 -0.59 -1.47 0.46
CA LEU A 222 0.45 -0.93 1.34
C LEU A 222 0.93 -1.99 2.32
N VAL A 223 2.23 -2.25 2.33
CA VAL A 223 2.89 -3.11 3.31
C VAL A 223 3.88 -2.26 4.11
N ALA A 224 3.89 -2.40 5.41
CA ALA A 224 4.88 -1.86 6.32
C ALA A 224 5.70 -3.00 6.90
N ASP A 225 7.03 -2.94 6.76
CA ASP A 225 7.94 -3.81 7.49
C ASP A 225 7.97 -3.46 8.97
N GLY A 226 8.41 -4.38 9.81
CA GLY A 226 8.53 -4.12 11.23
C GLY A 226 9.24 -5.24 11.98
N ARG A 227 9.37 -5.08 13.29
CA ARG A 227 10.05 -6.02 14.19
C ARG A 227 11.53 -6.22 13.84
N SER A 228 12.17 -5.20 13.29
CA SER A 228 13.60 -5.24 12.96
C SER A 228 14.29 -3.92 13.34
N SER A 229 15.63 -3.92 13.36
CA SER A 229 16.40 -2.70 13.56
C SER A 229 16.23 -1.69 12.42
N ALA A 230 15.95 -2.18 11.20
CA ALA A 230 15.73 -1.36 10.01
C ALA A 230 14.34 -0.75 9.95
N SER A 231 13.32 -1.40 10.53
CA SER A 231 11.95 -0.94 10.50
C SER A 231 11.21 -1.24 11.79
N ALA A 232 10.68 -0.21 12.43
CA ALA A 232 9.94 -0.32 13.68
C ALA A 232 8.52 -0.92 13.49
N GLY A 233 8.01 -0.91 12.28
CA GLY A 233 6.63 -1.27 11.97
C GLY A 233 5.67 -0.09 12.03
N ALA A 234 4.43 -0.32 11.66
CA ALA A 234 3.36 0.65 11.68
C ALA A 234 2.21 0.23 12.60
N THR A 235 1.46 1.22 13.08
CA THR A 235 0.13 1.03 13.65
C THR A 235 -0.93 1.15 12.53
N PHE A 236 -2.14 0.67 12.74
CA PHE A 236 -3.22 0.86 11.77
C PHE A 236 -3.61 2.33 11.56
N PRO A 237 -3.62 3.21 12.59
CA PRO A 237 -3.77 4.65 12.37
C PRO A 237 -2.72 5.26 11.44
N GLU A 238 -1.45 4.85 11.56
CA GLU A 238 -0.39 5.30 10.64
C GLU A 238 -0.59 4.79 9.21
N MET A 239 -1.00 3.52 9.05
CA MET A 239 -1.38 2.97 7.74
C MET A 239 -2.54 3.76 7.12
N ALA A 240 -3.58 4.08 7.93
CA ALA A 240 -4.72 4.89 7.50
C ALA A 240 -4.29 6.30 7.07
N GLN A 241 -3.38 6.92 7.82
CA GLN A 241 -2.85 8.24 7.50
C GLN A 241 -2.11 8.23 6.16
N VAL A 242 -1.19 7.27 5.96
CA VAL A 242 -0.46 7.11 4.69
C VAL A 242 -1.42 6.92 3.52
N LEU A 243 -2.41 6.03 3.65
CA LEU A 243 -3.38 5.77 2.59
C LEU A 243 -4.26 6.99 2.28
N ARG A 244 -4.64 7.77 3.30
CA ARG A 244 -5.41 9.02 3.12
C ARG A 244 -4.58 10.06 2.36
N GLU A 245 -3.32 10.24 2.69
CA GLU A 245 -2.41 11.17 2.02
C GLU A 245 -2.15 10.76 0.56
N LEU A 246 -2.16 9.45 0.26
CA LEU A 246 -2.11 8.91 -1.10
C LEU A 246 -3.40 9.13 -1.91
N GLY A 247 -4.47 9.60 -1.24
CA GLY A 247 -5.77 9.89 -1.85
C GLY A 247 -6.75 8.71 -1.83
N ALA A 248 -6.53 7.69 -1.00
CA ALA A 248 -7.53 6.65 -0.76
C ALA A 248 -8.74 7.24 -0.02
N THR A 249 -9.96 6.87 -0.46
CA THR A 249 -11.22 7.22 0.21
C THR A 249 -11.72 6.10 1.11
N TYR A 250 -11.38 4.86 0.76
CA TYR A 250 -11.65 3.66 1.54
C TYR A 250 -10.38 2.89 1.79
N ALA A 251 -10.28 2.24 2.94
CA ALA A 251 -9.18 1.34 3.21
C ALA A 251 -9.53 0.31 4.29
N LEU A 252 -8.91 -0.86 4.15
CA LEU A 252 -9.12 -2.03 5.00
C LEU A 252 -7.77 -2.63 5.40
N GLY A 253 -7.62 -2.95 6.68
CA GLY A 253 -6.48 -3.72 7.19
C GLY A 253 -6.56 -5.17 6.74
N LEU A 254 -5.44 -5.72 6.33
CA LEU A 254 -5.25 -7.13 5.96
C LEU A 254 -4.30 -7.81 6.93
N ASP A 255 -4.04 -9.10 6.74
CA ASP A 255 -3.16 -9.86 7.61
C ASP A 255 -1.74 -9.30 7.61
N GLY A 256 -1.14 -9.23 8.78
CA GLY A 256 0.14 -8.60 9.07
C GLY A 256 1.11 -9.53 9.79
N GLY A 257 1.99 -8.94 10.60
CA GLY A 257 3.02 -9.71 11.29
C GLY A 257 3.95 -10.43 10.32
N GLY A 258 4.26 -11.69 10.55
CA GLY A 258 5.14 -12.50 9.67
C GLY A 258 4.58 -12.74 8.27
N THR A 259 3.27 -12.53 8.08
CA THR A 259 2.60 -12.65 6.79
C THR A 259 2.59 -11.36 5.99
N ALA A 260 3.01 -10.22 6.54
CA ALA A 260 3.12 -8.96 5.79
C ALA A 260 4.14 -9.09 4.67
N GLN A 261 3.68 -9.36 3.44
CA GLN A 261 4.51 -9.68 2.29
C GLN A 261 4.03 -8.98 1.04
N MET A 262 4.98 -8.57 0.19
CA MET A 262 4.73 -8.02 -1.13
C MET A 262 5.66 -8.65 -2.16
N ILE A 263 5.08 -9.13 -3.24
CA ILE A 263 5.80 -9.60 -4.43
C ILE A 263 5.67 -8.53 -5.52
N TYR A 264 6.76 -8.24 -6.21
CA TYR A 264 6.78 -7.41 -7.41
C TYR A 264 7.77 -7.98 -8.41
N ASN A 265 7.33 -8.17 -9.66
CA ASN A 265 8.15 -8.79 -10.72
C ASN A 265 8.77 -10.14 -10.30
N GLY A 266 7.97 -10.99 -9.65
CA GLY A 266 8.37 -12.33 -9.21
C GLY A 266 9.33 -12.37 -8.01
N ARG A 267 9.59 -11.25 -7.35
CA ARG A 267 10.50 -11.16 -6.19
C ARG A 267 9.79 -10.60 -4.97
N THR A 268 10.10 -11.12 -3.79
CA THR A 268 9.74 -10.48 -2.51
C THR A 268 10.50 -9.17 -2.39
N VAL A 269 9.77 -8.06 -2.26
CA VAL A 269 10.38 -6.71 -2.27
C VAL A 269 10.48 -6.08 -0.89
N ASN A 270 9.73 -6.58 0.09
CA ASN A 270 9.83 -6.20 1.49
C ASN A 270 10.64 -7.23 2.30
N ASN A 271 10.86 -6.98 3.60
CA ASN A 271 11.58 -7.88 4.50
C ASN A 271 10.58 -8.50 5.50
N PRO A 272 10.04 -9.70 5.22
CA PRO A 272 9.15 -10.37 6.14
C PRO A 272 9.80 -10.57 7.52
N SER A 273 9.06 -10.24 8.59
CA SER A 273 9.63 -10.23 9.96
C SER A 273 10.09 -11.60 10.48
N ASP A 274 9.72 -12.68 9.80
CA ASP A 274 10.19 -14.05 10.12
C ASP A 274 11.52 -14.40 9.42
N GLY A 275 12.15 -13.44 8.73
CA GLY A 275 13.35 -13.65 7.92
C GLY A 275 13.12 -14.49 6.65
N ARG A 276 11.90 -14.91 6.40
CA ARG A 276 11.46 -15.70 5.23
C ARG A 276 9.98 -15.48 4.96
N GLU A 277 9.53 -15.85 3.77
CA GLU A 277 8.10 -15.88 3.48
C GLU A 277 7.36 -16.85 4.40
N ARG A 278 6.38 -16.34 5.16
CA ARG A 278 5.44 -17.19 5.90
C ARG A 278 4.38 -17.69 4.93
N PRO A 279 4.17 -19.01 4.81
CA PRO A 279 3.07 -19.55 4.02
C PRO A 279 1.71 -19.09 4.56
N MET A 280 0.77 -18.83 3.66
CA MET A 280 -0.59 -18.35 3.95
C MET A 280 -1.60 -19.03 3.02
N PRO A 281 -2.91 -19.07 3.38
CA PRO A 281 -3.92 -19.73 2.54
C PRO A 281 -4.29 -18.91 1.31
N MET A 282 -4.15 -17.58 1.35
CA MET A 282 -4.55 -16.72 0.26
C MET A 282 -3.79 -15.40 0.23
N GLY A 283 -3.67 -14.83 -0.95
CA GLY A 283 -3.14 -13.50 -1.23
C GLY A 283 -3.98 -12.76 -2.26
N LEU A 284 -3.58 -11.53 -2.58
CA LEU A 284 -4.14 -10.74 -3.67
C LEU A 284 -3.10 -10.55 -4.76
N GLY A 285 -3.42 -10.95 -5.98
CA GLY A 285 -2.57 -10.83 -7.16
C GLY A 285 -3.03 -9.69 -8.06
N PHE A 286 -2.09 -8.95 -8.61
CA PHE A 286 -2.32 -7.82 -9.50
C PHE A 286 -1.76 -8.15 -10.88
N LYS A 287 -2.60 -8.11 -11.90
CA LYS A 287 -2.22 -8.33 -13.30
C LYS A 287 -2.89 -7.31 -14.21
N MET A 288 -2.32 -7.12 -15.40
CA MET A 288 -2.94 -6.31 -16.44
C MET A 288 -4.28 -6.93 -16.89
N LYS A 289 -5.23 -6.07 -17.23
CA LYS A 289 -6.51 -6.50 -17.83
C LYS A 289 -6.33 -6.89 -19.26
#